data_f442c6449b600685d80b089051c809f8
#
_entry.id   f442c6449b600685d80b089051c809f8
#
_cell.length_a   1.000
_cell.length_b   1.000
_cell.length_c   1.000
_cell.angle_alpha   90.00
_cell.angle_beta   90.00
_cell.angle_gamma   90.00
#
_symmetry.space_group_name_H-M   'P 1'
#
loop_
_entity.id
_entity.type
_entity.pdbx_description
1 polymer ?
#
loop_
_entity_poly.entity_id
_entity_poly.type
_entity_poly.pdbx_seq_one_letter_code
_entity_poly.pdbx_strand_id
1 'polypeptide(L)'
;PPSGTNNIYVVHQAKAVGTISPAAGTVNADSFDNTVISGHDALASAPDDTDELLISDAGTIKRIDVSLIKSTNTPNFYVRLSSNFGLTNDTYVKVTWDSETFDSDNAFASNKFTVPSGKAGKYMFIAHYNVGNSLGYYNFKFYKNGSALDNSTRSIYNYANSDNAFSFHHILIEDLSASDYIETYVQTTSGSGNNVYSAPSYWQGFKLA
;
A
#
# COMPACT_ATOMS: atom_id res chain seq x y z
N PRO A 1 57.23 42.84 -54.93
CA PRO A 1 55.84 42.41 -54.75
C PRO A 1 55.66 41.17 -55.61
N PRO A 2 55.09 40.11 -55.09
CA PRO A 2 54.79 38.96 -55.90
C PRO A 2 53.71 39.32 -56.89
N SER A 3 54.13 39.35 -58.16
CA SER A 3 53.24 39.50 -59.31
C SER A 3 52.61 38.12 -59.56
N GLY A 4 51.66 37.77 -58.81
CA GLY A 4 50.90 36.60 -59.04
C GLY A 4 49.62 36.73 -58.16
N THR A 5 48.55 36.36 -58.74
CA THR A 5 47.28 36.20 -57.99
C THR A 5 47.42 35.11 -56.94
N ASN A 6 48.33 35.31 -56.00
CA ASN A 6 48.47 34.37 -54.86
C ASN A 6 47.47 34.75 -53.84
N ASN A 7 46.40 34.12 -53.97
CA ASN A 7 45.35 34.17 -52.99
C ASN A 7 45.87 33.59 -51.65
N ILE A 8 45.94 34.43 -50.66
CA ILE A 8 46.15 33.96 -49.31
C ILE A 8 44.86 33.24 -48.90
N TYR A 9 44.93 31.94 -48.90
CA TYR A 9 43.82 31.16 -48.33
C TYR A 9 43.96 31.20 -46.83
N VAL A 10 43.13 32.00 -46.19
CA VAL A 10 42.95 31.91 -44.72
C VAL A 10 42.02 30.75 -44.49
N VAL A 11 42.58 29.60 -44.17
CA VAL A 11 41.79 28.50 -43.64
C VAL A 11 41.42 28.88 -42.20
N HIS A 12 40.25 29.34 -42.05
CA HIS A 12 39.68 29.49 -40.72
C HIS A 12 39.45 28.05 -40.17
N GLN A 13 40.44 27.49 -39.50
CA GLN A 13 40.22 26.33 -38.67
C GLN A 13 39.42 26.85 -37.48
N ALA A 14 38.13 26.67 -37.55
CA ALA A 14 37.30 26.84 -36.37
C ALA A 14 37.90 25.94 -35.29
N LYS A 15 38.44 26.54 -34.23
CA LYS A 15 38.87 25.83 -33.07
C LYS A 15 37.66 24.98 -32.63
N ALA A 16 37.84 23.67 -32.53
CA ALA A 16 36.81 22.85 -31.93
C ALA A 16 36.49 23.46 -30.58
N VAL A 17 35.38 24.12 -30.50
CA VAL A 17 34.90 24.68 -29.23
C VAL A 17 34.53 23.48 -28.37
N GLY A 18 35.38 23.16 -27.42
CA GLY A 18 35.01 22.19 -26.38
C GLY A 18 33.76 22.73 -25.71
N THR A 19 32.74 21.94 -25.54
CA THR A 19 31.45 22.27 -24.93
C THR A 19 30.77 23.51 -25.53
N ILE A 20 29.95 23.30 -26.54
CA ILE A 20 28.94 24.27 -26.95
C ILE A 20 27.79 24.11 -25.94
N SER A 21 27.62 25.08 -25.03
CA SER A 21 26.42 25.20 -24.24
C SER A 21 25.31 25.73 -25.16
N PRO A 22 24.28 24.96 -25.47
CA PRO A 22 23.20 25.48 -26.30
C PRO A 22 22.58 26.71 -25.63
N ALA A 23 22.13 27.68 -26.42
CA ALA A 23 21.40 28.80 -25.84
C ALA A 23 20.13 28.33 -25.11
N ALA A 24 19.71 29.05 -24.10
CA ALA A 24 18.50 28.71 -23.35
C ALA A 24 17.29 28.56 -24.30
N GLY A 25 16.55 27.46 -24.19
CA GLY A 25 15.38 27.18 -25.02
C GLY A 25 15.65 26.62 -26.40
N THR A 26 16.93 26.37 -26.78
CA THR A 26 17.27 25.82 -28.11
C THR A 26 17.32 24.30 -28.17
N VAL A 27 17.32 23.64 -27.02
CA VAL A 27 17.18 22.17 -26.92
C VAL A 27 15.68 21.86 -26.83
N ASN A 28 15.13 21.28 -27.86
CA ASN A 28 13.73 20.87 -27.97
C ASN A 28 13.64 19.38 -28.30
N ALA A 29 12.44 18.86 -28.50
CA ALA A 29 12.22 17.44 -28.80
C ALA A 29 13.00 16.96 -30.01
N ASP A 30 13.14 17.80 -31.03
CA ASP A 30 13.88 17.48 -32.27
C ASP A 30 15.40 17.43 -32.05
N SER A 31 15.87 17.96 -30.92
CA SER A 31 17.29 17.95 -30.55
C SER A 31 17.72 16.61 -29.93
N PHE A 32 16.79 15.75 -29.61
CA PHE A 32 17.03 14.42 -29.06
C PHE A 32 16.84 13.37 -30.15
N ASP A 33 17.88 12.62 -30.42
CA ASP A 33 17.78 11.42 -31.25
C ASP A 33 16.99 10.33 -30.48
N ASN A 34 16.30 9.46 -31.22
CA ASN A 34 15.55 8.32 -30.61
C ASN A 34 16.45 7.39 -29.79
N THR A 35 17.77 7.43 -30.01
CA THR A 35 18.75 6.62 -29.28
C THR A 35 19.21 7.26 -27.98
N VAL A 36 18.75 8.47 -27.63
CA VAL A 36 19.15 9.17 -26.39
C VAL A 36 18.82 8.37 -25.15
N ILE A 37 17.84 7.49 -25.24
CA ILE A 37 17.47 6.51 -24.16
C ILE A 37 17.88 5.10 -24.58
N SER A 38 17.43 4.65 -25.77
CA SER A 38 17.64 3.26 -26.21
C SER A 38 19.09 2.94 -26.63
N GLY A 39 19.93 3.96 -26.81
CA GLY A 39 21.35 3.79 -27.08
C GLY A 39 22.23 3.55 -25.86
N HIS A 40 21.67 3.62 -24.67
CA HIS A 40 22.37 3.32 -23.44
C HIS A 40 22.11 1.87 -22.98
N ASP A 41 23.03 1.34 -22.21
CA ASP A 41 22.87 0.00 -21.62
C ASP A 41 21.62 -0.02 -20.71
N ALA A 42 20.88 -1.13 -20.77
CA ALA A 42 19.74 -1.33 -19.91
C ALA A 42 20.19 -1.49 -18.46
N LEU A 43 19.46 -0.90 -17.53
CA LEU A 43 19.64 -1.14 -16.11
C LEU A 43 19.40 -2.62 -15.80
N ALA A 44 20.40 -3.32 -15.25
CA ALA A 44 20.36 -4.76 -15.02
C ALA A 44 19.64 -5.17 -13.72
N SER A 45 19.32 -4.19 -12.87
CA SER A 45 18.63 -4.37 -11.58
C SER A 45 17.47 -3.40 -11.46
N ALA A 46 16.61 -3.61 -10.45
CA ALA A 46 15.60 -2.59 -10.11
C ALA A 46 16.30 -1.29 -9.71
N PRO A 47 15.76 -0.12 -10.13
CA PRO A 47 16.33 1.16 -9.74
C PRO A 47 16.24 1.35 -8.23
N ASP A 48 17.24 2.03 -7.66
CA ASP A 48 17.24 2.43 -6.27
C ASP A 48 16.23 3.57 -6.02
N ASP A 49 15.80 3.72 -4.78
CA ASP A 49 14.83 4.76 -4.40
C ASP A 49 15.34 6.18 -4.63
N THR A 50 16.66 6.34 -4.62
CA THR A 50 17.36 7.62 -4.86
C THR A 50 17.71 7.89 -6.33
N ASP A 51 17.44 6.94 -7.24
CA ASP A 51 17.57 7.18 -8.66
C ASP A 51 16.55 8.22 -9.13
N GLU A 52 16.92 9.04 -10.08
CA GLU A 52 16.12 10.18 -10.49
C GLU A 52 15.70 10.08 -11.98
N LEU A 53 14.48 10.50 -12.25
CA LEU A 53 13.93 10.62 -13.60
C LEU A 53 13.59 12.08 -13.90
N LEU A 54 13.70 12.48 -15.15
CA LEU A 54 13.20 13.77 -15.60
C LEU A 54 11.72 13.66 -15.97
N ILE A 55 10.93 14.59 -15.44
CA ILE A 55 9.49 14.71 -15.74
C ILE A 55 9.17 16.13 -16.17
N SER A 56 8.08 16.29 -16.93
CA SER A 56 7.48 17.60 -17.18
C SER A 56 6.33 17.80 -16.19
N ASP A 57 6.50 18.71 -15.25
CA ASP A 57 5.48 19.10 -14.29
C ASP A 57 4.91 20.48 -14.69
N ALA A 58 3.68 20.49 -15.19
CA ALA A 58 3.02 21.68 -15.73
C ALA A 58 3.88 22.50 -16.71
N GLY A 59 4.62 21.81 -17.58
CA GLY A 59 5.49 22.43 -18.57
C GLY A 59 6.89 22.80 -18.06
N THR A 60 7.20 22.53 -16.80
CA THR A 60 8.53 22.73 -16.22
C THR A 60 9.22 21.39 -16.06
N ILE A 61 10.46 21.27 -16.55
CA ILE A 61 11.26 20.05 -16.36
C ILE A 61 11.73 20.00 -14.91
N LYS A 62 11.39 18.91 -14.24
CA LYS A 62 11.81 18.59 -12.87
C LYS A 62 12.40 17.19 -12.81
N ARG A 63 13.18 16.93 -11.79
CA ARG A 63 13.57 15.58 -11.43
C ARG A 63 12.57 15.00 -10.42
N ILE A 64 12.36 13.70 -10.47
CA ILE A 64 11.58 12.94 -9.51
C ILE A 64 12.38 11.71 -9.08
N ASP A 65 12.44 11.45 -7.79
CA ASP A 65 13.04 10.23 -7.26
C ASP A 65 12.15 9.02 -7.55
N VAL A 66 12.75 7.88 -7.81
CA VAL A 66 12.03 6.62 -8.08
C VAL A 66 11.14 6.22 -6.90
N SER A 67 11.54 6.54 -5.66
CA SER A 67 10.71 6.33 -4.46
C SER A 67 9.31 6.96 -4.55
N LEU A 68 9.16 8.06 -5.27
CA LEU A 68 7.89 8.78 -5.43
C LEU A 68 6.96 8.19 -6.50
N ILE A 69 7.49 7.34 -7.38
CA ILE A 69 6.74 6.69 -8.46
C ILE A 69 6.51 5.21 -8.23
N LYS A 70 7.23 4.60 -7.27
CA LYS A 70 6.97 3.22 -6.86
C LYS A 70 5.63 3.13 -6.14
N SER A 71 4.73 2.32 -6.67
CA SER A 71 3.50 1.97 -5.95
C SER A 71 3.85 1.01 -4.82
N THR A 72 3.53 1.38 -3.59
CA THR A 72 3.64 0.51 -2.43
C THR A 72 2.25 0.17 -1.93
N ASN A 73 2.01 -1.09 -1.52
CA ASN A 73 0.73 -1.51 -0.92
C ASN A 73 0.63 -1.03 0.53
N THR A 74 1.04 0.21 0.80
CA THR A 74 0.94 0.81 2.14
C THR A 74 -0.22 1.80 2.19
N PRO A 75 -0.87 1.90 3.35
CA PRO A 75 -0.58 1.17 4.60
C PRO A 75 -0.97 -0.30 4.53
N ASN A 76 -0.23 -1.11 5.27
CA ASN A 76 -0.55 -2.51 5.53
C ASN A 76 -0.23 -2.87 6.98
N PHE A 77 -0.95 -3.82 7.54
CA PHE A 77 -0.74 -4.27 8.91
C PHE A 77 -1.08 -5.75 9.07
N TYR A 78 -0.52 -6.36 10.10
CA TYR A 78 -0.82 -7.72 10.56
C TYR A 78 -0.75 -7.78 12.07
N VAL A 79 -1.88 -8.18 12.69
CA VAL A 79 -2.04 -8.27 14.14
C VAL A 79 -2.65 -9.60 14.55
N ARG A 80 -2.39 -10.04 15.77
CA ARG A 80 -2.88 -11.28 16.35
C ARG A 80 -3.37 -11.04 17.78
N LEU A 81 -3.92 -12.09 18.36
CA LEU A 81 -4.22 -12.17 19.79
C LEU A 81 -3.03 -12.81 20.50
N SER A 82 -2.56 -12.22 21.59
CA SER A 82 -1.54 -12.84 22.47
C SER A 82 -2.14 -13.93 23.36
N SER A 83 -3.44 -13.84 23.64
CA SER A 83 -4.20 -14.79 24.42
C SER A 83 -5.63 -14.94 23.88
N ASN A 84 -6.36 -15.97 24.34
CA ASN A 84 -7.73 -16.17 23.93
C ASN A 84 -8.62 -14.99 24.32
N PHE A 85 -9.45 -14.53 23.39
CA PHE A 85 -10.37 -13.43 23.58
C PHE A 85 -11.77 -13.94 23.94
N GLY A 86 -12.23 -13.62 25.15
CA GLY A 86 -13.54 -14.06 25.66
C GLY A 86 -14.70 -13.36 24.97
N LEU A 87 -15.73 -14.11 24.64
CA LEU A 87 -16.95 -13.62 24.02
C LEU A 87 -18.08 -13.49 25.06
N THR A 88 -18.91 -12.46 24.87
CA THR A 88 -20.13 -12.26 25.66
C THR A 88 -21.33 -12.75 24.87
N ASN A 89 -22.22 -13.51 25.55
CA ASN A 89 -23.43 -13.99 24.88
C ASN A 89 -24.32 -12.84 24.43
N ASP A 90 -24.87 -12.96 23.23
CA ASP A 90 -25.81 -12.02 22.60
C ASP A 90 -25.30 -10.57 22.49
N THR A 91 -23.99 -10.36 22.62
CA THR A 91 -23.38 -9.03 22.55
C THR A 91 -22.22 -9.00 21.56
N TYR A 92 -22.24 -8.04 20.64
CA TYR A 92 -21.08 -7.77 19.80
C TYR A 92 -19.98 -7.10 20.61
N VAL A 93 -18.84 -7.75 20.71
CA VAL A 93 -17.66 -7.23 21.39
C VAL A 93 -16.55 -6.93 20.39
N LYS A 94 -15.90 -5.80 20.56
CA LYS A 94 -14.74 -5.42 19.76
C LYS A 94 -13.58 -6.34 20.09
N VAL A 95 -12.97 -6.94 19.05
CA VAL A 95 -11.81 -7.81 19.25
C VAL A 95 -10.58 -6.97 19.60
N THR A 96 -9.89 -7.35 20.66
CA THR A 96 -8.68 -6.65 21.13
C THR A 96 -7.42 -7.33 20.60
N TRP A 97 -7.07 -7.01 19.37
CA TRP A 97 -5.84 -7.47 18.75
C TRP A 97 -4.63 -6.77 19.39
N ASP A 98 -3.84 -7.49 20.17
CA ASP A 98 -2.83 -6.95 21.06
C ASP A 98 -1.40 -7.40 20.74
N SER A 99 -1.22 -8.18 19.68
CA SER A 99 0.08 -8.66 19.21
C SER A 99 0.30 -8.21 17.77
N GLU A 100 1.02 -7.13 17.59
CA GLU A 100 1.38 -6.59 16.28
C GLU A 100 2.60 -7.32 15.74
N THR A 101 2.55 -7.70 14.45
CA THR A 101 3.68 -8.27 13.72
C THR A 101 4.32 -7.20 12.82
N PHE A 102 3.51 -6.43 12.13
CA PHE A 102 3.95 -5.25 11.38
C PHE A 102 2.79 -4.27 11.17
N ASP A 103 3.14 -3.00 11.03
CA ASP A 103 2.28 -1.89 10.65
C ASP A 103 3.14 -0.84 9.93
N SER A 104 2.98 -0.72 8.61
CA SER A 104 3.89 0.09 7.78
C SER A 104 3.78 1.60 7.98
N ASP A 105 2.65 2.09 8.42
CA ASP A 105 2.34 3.52 8.49
C ASP A 105 1.83 3.94 9.89
N ASN A 106 2.00 3.09 10.90
CA ASN A 106 1.39 3.24 12.22
C ASN A 106 -0.13 3.46 12.12
N ALA A 107 -0.76 2.74 11.21
CA ALA A 107 -2.18 2.86 10.90
C ALA A 107 -3.06 2.04 11.84
N PHE A 108 -2.48 1.06 12.55
CA PHE A 108 -3.16 0.23 13.52
C PHE A 108 -2.87 0.72 14.95
N ALA A 109 -3.89 1.17 15.64
CA ALA A 109 -3.82 1.55 17.06
C ALA A 109 -5.18 1.37 17.73
N SER A 110 -5.18 1.11 19.04
CA SER A 110 -6.43 0.99 19.84
C SER A 110 -7.42 -0.02 19.24
N ASN A 111 -6.92 -1.13 18.72
CA ASN A 111 -7.70 -2.22 18.10
C ASN A 111 -8.54 -1.75 16.91
N LYS A 112 -8.01 -0.84 16.12
CA LYS A 112 -8.60 -0.37 14.87
C LYS A 112 -7.52 0.00 13.87
N PHE A 113 -7.81 -0.20 12.60
CA PHE A 113 -7.04 0.35 11.50
C PHE A 113 -7.62 1.71 11.14
N THR A 114 -6.80 2.75 11.05
CA THR A 114 -7.21 4.11 10.64
C THR A 114 -6.44 4.52 9.40
N VAL A 115 -7.13 5.01 8.38
CA VAL A 115 -6.50 5.43 7.12
C VAL A 115 -5.66 6.69 7.36
N PRO A 116 -4.34 6.64 7.11
CA PRO A 116 -3.48 7.81 7.23
C PRO A 116 -3.82 8.91 6.21
N SER A 117 -3.36 10.13 6.51
CA SER A 117 -3.47 11.26 5.57
C SER A 117 -2.81 10.94 4.23
N GLY A 118 -3.46 11.28 3.12
CA GLY A 118 -2.96 11.02 1.77
C GLY A 118 -3.07 9.56 1.30
N LYS A 119 -3.66 8.67 2.12
CA LYS A 119 -3.77 7.24 1.82
C LYS A 119 -5.21 6.78 1.54
N ALA A 120 -6.13 7.69 1.24
CA ALA A 120 -7.47 7.31 0.81
C ALA A 120 -7.43 6.33 -0.37
N GLY A 121 -8.44 5.47 -0.50
CA GLY A 121 -8.56 4.47 -1.58
C GLY A 121 -9.19 3.17 -1.14
N LYS A 122 -9.05 2.15 -1.97
CA LYS A 122 -9.61 0.82 -1.71
C LYS A 122 -8.67 -0.02 -0.84
N TYR A 123 -9.27 -0.66 0.13
CA TYR A 123 -8.57 -1.53 1.09
C TYR A 123 -9.18 -2.92 1.10
N MET A 124 -8.35 -3.91 1.33
CA MET A 124 -8.77 -5.27 1.64
C MET A 124 -8.38 -5.61 3.07
N PHE A 125 -9.34 -6.12 3.82
CA PHE A 125 -9.15 -6.62 5.18
C PHE A 125 -9.49 -8.10 5.23
N ILE A 126 -8.67 -8.86 5.93
CA ILE A 126 -8.87 -10.29 6.15
C ILE A 126 -8.74 -10.54 7.65
N ALA A 127 -9.83 -10.91 8.29
CA ALA A 127 -9.83 -11.39 9.66
C ALA A 127 -10.02 -12.89 9.66
N HIS A 128 -9.05 -13.61 10.16
CA HIS A 128 -9.14 -15.03 10.39
C HIS A 128 -9.51 -15.28 11.85
N TYR A 129 -10.57 -16.01 12.04
CA TYR A 129 -11.07 -16.37 13.37
C TYR A 129 -11.00 -17.88 13.55
N ASN A 130 -10.47 -18.29 14.68
CA ASN A 130 -10.62 -19.62 15.19
C ASN A 130 -11.52 -19.53 16.44
N VAL A 131 -12.74 -20.03 16.33
CA VAL A 131 -13.75 -19.94 17.39
C VAL A 131 -14.35 -21.31 17.67
N GLY A 132 -14.85 -21.50 18.84
CA GLY A 132 -15.54 -22.73 19.16
C GLY A 132 -15.70 -22.93 20.64
N ASN A 133 -16.24 -24.03 20.97
CA ASN A 133 -16.46 -24.70 22.25
C ASN A 133 -17.92 -24.96 22.55
N SER A 134 -18.88 -24.35 21.85
CA SER A 134 -20.30 -24.57 22.16
C SER A 134 -21.15 -24.50 20.90
N LEU A 135 -22.23 -25.25 20.95
CA LEU A 135 -23.29 -25.22 19.95
C LEU A 135 -23.91 -23.82 19.89
N GLY A 136 -24.00 -23.24 18.71
CA GLY A 136 -24.65 -21.95 18.50
C GLY A 136 -24.05 -21.12 17.38
N TYR A 137 -24.58 -19.91 17.25
CA TYR A 137 -24.12 -18.98 16.26
C TYR A 137 -22.92 -18.16 16.73
N TYR A 138 -22.02 -17.94 15.83
CA TYR A 138 -20.95 -16.95 15.92
C TYR A 138 -21.16 -15.95 14.80
N ASN A 139 -21.31 -14.68 15.16
CA ASN A 139 -21.60 -13.59 14.25
C ASN A 139 -20.42 -12.63 14.23
N PHE A 140 -19.98 -12.25 13.03
CA PHE A 140 -18.81 -11.42 12.80
C PHE A 140 -19.22 -10.20 11.97
N LYS A 141 -18.70 -9.05 12.34
CA LYS A 141 -18.94 -7.80 11.62
C LYS A 141 -17.68 -6.95 11.54
N PHE A 142 -17.52 -6.27 10.42
CA PHE A 142 -16.69 -5.09 10.37
C PHE A 142 -17.51 -3.85 10.72
N TYR A 143 -16.87 -2.92 11.40
CA TYR A 143 -17.42 -1.61 11.70
C TYR A 143 -16.57 -0.55 11.00
N LYS A 144 -17.22 0.43 10.40
CA LYS A 144 -16.59 1.62 9.84
C LYS A 144 -17.02 2.82 10.64
N ASN A 145 -16.07 3.57 11.18
CA ASN A 145 -16.33 4.77 11.97
C ASN A 145 -17.31 4.55 13.13
N GLY A 146 -17.19 3.40 13.80
CA GLY A 146 -18.05 3.02 14.93
C GLY A 146 -19.44 2.50 14.55
N SER A 147 -19.77 2.41 13.26
CA SER A 147 -21.04 1.88 12.78
C SER A 147 -20.87 0.54 12.10
N ALA A 148 -21.75 -0.40 12.36
CA ALA A 148 -21.71 -1.71 11.73
C ALA A 148 -21.89 -1.59 10.21
N LEU A 149 -21.08 -2.30 9.45
CA LEU A 149 -21.28 -2.48 8.02
C LEU A 149 -22.21 -3.69 7.82
N ASP A 150 -23.45 -3.45 7.49
CA ASP A 150 -24.49 -4.50 7.38
C ASP A 150 -24.16 -5.52 6.28
N ASN A 151 -23.52 -5.10 5.19
CA ASN A 151 -23.05 -5.97 4.12
C ASN A 151 -21.86 -6.87 4.54
N SER A 152 -21.25 -6.61 5.68
CA SER A 152 -20.12 -7.38 6.21
C SER A 152 -20.51 -8.43 7.25
N THR A 153 -21.80 -8.59 7.56
CA THR A 153 -22.22 -9.57 8.57
C THR A 153 -22.00 -11.00 8.07
N ARG A 154 -21.33 -11.81 8.89
CA ARG A 154 -21.18 -13.25 8.69
C ARG A 154 -21.68 -13.99 9.92
N SER A 155 -22.56 -14.96 9.70
CA SER A 155 -23.10 -15.82 10.75
C SER A 155 -22.71 -17.26 10.43
N ILE A 156 -22.11 -17.93 11.38
CA ILE A 156 -21.72 -19.34 11.27
C ILE A 156 -22.31 -20.08 12.45
N TYR A 157 -22.98 -21.18 12.16
CA TYR A 157 -23.50 -22.06 13.19
C TYR A 157 -22.52 -23.20 13.48
N ASN A 158 -22.08 -23.30 14.71
CA ASN A 158 -21.28 -24.43 15.17
C ASN A 158 -22.21 -25.57 15.59
N TYR A 159 -22.16 -26.68 14.89
CA TYR A 159 -22.90 -27.90 15.16
C TYR A 159 -22.18 -28.83 16.14
N ALA A 160 -20.93 -28.58 16.44
CA ALA A 160 -20.14 -29.44 17.31
C ALA A 160 -20.49 -29.20 18.76
N ASN A 161 -20.92 -30.26 19.43
CA ASN A 161 -21.26 -30.25 20.85
C ASN A 161 -20.05 -30.65 21.74
N SER A 162 -18.84 -30.43 21.25
CA SER A 162 -17.60 -30.73 21.97
C SER A 162 -16.44 -29.99 21.33
N ASP A 163 -15.42 -29.69 22.07
CA ASP A 163 -14.08 -29.12 21.89
C ASP A 163 -13.52 -28.83 20.48
N ASN A 164 -14.34 -28.85 19.44
CA ASN A 164 -13.94 -28.62 18.07
C ASN A 164 -14.10 -27.14 17.70
N ALA A 165 -13.00 -26.41 17.78
CA ALA A 165 -12.90 -25.10 17.18
C ALA A 165 -13.04 -25.19 15.66
N PHE A 166 -13.65 -24.19 15.06
CA PHE A 166 -13.65 -24.01 13.60
C PHE A 166 -12.99 -22.70 13.23
N SER A 167 -12.39 -22.69 12.05
CA SER A 167 -11.71 -21.51 11.54
C SER A 167 -12.31 -21.06 10.22
N PHE A 168 -12.34 -19.75 10.01
CA PHE A 168 -12.76 -19.19 8.73
C PHE A 168 -12.17 -17.78 8.52
N HIS A 169 -12.21 -17.33 7.29
CA HIS A 169 -11.79 -15.99 6.91
C HIS A 169 -13.02 -15.09 6.70
N HIS A 170 -12.98 -13.93 7.31
CA HIS A 170 -13.94 -12.85 7.10
C HIS A 170 -13.24 -11.75 6.32
N ILE A 171 -13.71 -11.48 5.10
CA ILE A 171 -13.05 -10.58 4.16
C ILE A 171 -13.95 -9.38 3.90
N LEU A 172 -13.35 -8.20 3.89
CA LEU A 172 -13.98 -6.93 3.52
C LEU A 172 -13.11 -6.24 2.46
N ILE A 173 -13.74 -5.74 1.40
CA ILE A 173 -13.16 -4.76 0.50
C ILE A 173 -14.00 -3.49 0.62
N GLU A 174 -13.36 -2.38 0.94
CA GLU A 174 -14.05 -1.11 1.24
C GLU A 174 -13.26 0.07 0.68
N ASP A 175 -13.98 1.08 0.21
CA ASP A 175 -13.40 2.36 -0.19
C ASP A 175 -13.39 3.30 1.02
N LEU A 176 -12.20 3.76 1.40
CA LEU A 176 -11.97 4.50 2.62
C LEU A 176 -11.34 5.87 2.33
N SER A 177 -11.89 6.89 2.97
CA SER A 177 -11.30 8.23 3.03
C SER A 177 -10.22 8.32 4.12
N ALA A 178 -9.36 9.32 4.04
CA ALA A 178 -8.43 9.62 5.13
C ALA A 178 -9.19 9.82 6.45
N SER A 179 -8.65 9.26 7.53
CA SER A 179 -9.25 9.23 8.87
C SER A 179 -10.43 8.27 9.06
N ASP A 180 -10.95 7.63 8.01
CA ASP A 180 -11.86 6.50 8.21
C ASP A 180 -11.15 5.38 8.96
N TYR A 181 -11.87 4.67 9.80
CA TYR A 181 -11.31 3.53 10.51
C TYR A 181 -12.21 2.30 10.44
N ILE A 182 -11.56 1.14 10.47
CA ILE A 182 -12.20 -0.17 10.50
C ILE A 182 -11.88 -0.86 11.82
N GLU A 183 -12.87 -1.57 12.33
CA GLU A 183 -12.80 -2.40 13.53
C GLU A 183 -13.47 -3.75 13.28
N THR A 184 -13.11 -4.74 14.07
CA THR A 184 -13.71 -6.06 13.99
C THR A 184 -14.48 -6.39 15.26
N TYR A 185 -15.68 -6.93 15.11
CA TYR A 185 -16.56 -7.30 16.20
C TYR A 185 -17.04 -8.73 16.06
N VAL A 186 -17.17 -9.41 17.18
CA VAL A 186 -17.65 -10.80 17.27
C VAL A 186 -18.73 -10.89 18.33
N GLN A 187 -19.75 -11.68 18.05
CA GLN A 187 -20.82 -12.05 18.97
C GLN A 187 -20.98 -13.56 18.97
N THR A 188 -21.36 -14.13 20.08
CA THR A 188 -21.84 -15.52 20.16
C THR A 188 -23.27 -15.58 20.72
N THR A 189 -24.06 -16.55 20.30
CA THR A 189 -25.37 -16.89 20.87
C THR A 189 -25.35 -18.24 21.60
N SER A 190 -24.17 -18.79 21.82
CA SER A 190 -23.95 -20.13 22.34
C SER A 190 -23.66 -20.18 23.85
N GLY A 191 -24.01 -19.11 24.56
CA GLY A 191 -23.80 -19.03 26.01
C GLY A 191 -22.46 -18.40 26.40
N SER A 192 -22.11 -18.44 27.67
CA SER A 192 -20.86 -17.90 28.20
C SER A 192 -19.71 -18.90 28.08
N GLY A 193 -18.47 -18.39 28.09
CA GLY A 193 -17.26 -19.21 28.07
C GLY A 193 -16.69 -19.48 26.66
N ASN A 194 -17.30 -18.90 25.63
CA ASN A 194 -16.78 -19.00 24.28
C ASN A 194 -15.67 -17.99 24.03
N ASN A 195 -14.75 -18.38 23.16
CA ASN A 195 -13.57 -17.57 22.85
C ASN A 195 -13.33 -17.47 21.34
N VAL A 196 -12.67 -16.39 20.94
CA VAL A 196 -11.79 -16.39 19.77
C VAL A 196 -10.43 -16.86 20.28
N TYR A 197 -9.96 -17.99 19.77
CA TYR A 197 -8.66 -18.54 20.17
C TYR A 197 -7.51 -17.73 19.57
N SER A 198 -6.45 -17.53 20.35
CA SER A 198 -5.30 -16.74 19.93
C SER A 198 -4.58 -17.36 18.73
N ALA A 199 -4.49 -18.68 18.69
CA ALA A 199 -3.91 -19.39 17.56
C ALA A 199 -4.98 -20.22 16.83
N PRO A 200 -5.13 -20.07 15.49
CA PRO A 200 -4.38 -19.23 14.57
C PRO A 200 -5.06 -17.89 14.20
N SER A 201 -5.83 -17.26 15.10
CA SER A 201 -6.56 -16.03 14.77
C SER A 201 -5.65 -14.84 14.49
N TYR A 202 -5.99 -14.06 13.46
CA TYR A 202 -5.28 -12.84 13.07
C TYR A 202 -6.20 -11.87 12.32
N TRP A 203 -5.78 -10.63 12.24
CA TRP A 203 -6.37 -9.62 11.38
C TRP A 203 -5.29 -8.88 10.63
N GLN A 204 -5.50 -8.71 9.34
CA GLN A 204 -4.59 -8.02 8.44
C GLN A 204 -5.37 -7.18 7.44
N GLY A 205 -4.70 -6.19 6.90
CA GLY A 205 -5.25 -5.37 5.83
C GLY A 205 -4.17 -4.67 5.05
N PHE A 206 -4.50 -4.28 3.84
CA PHE A 206 -3.60 -3.54 2.96
C PHE A 206 -4.39 -2.72 1.93
N LYS A 207 -3.75 -1.65 1.48
CA LYS A 207 -4.27 -0.83 0.41
C LYS A 207 -4.17 -1.56 -0.93
N LEU A 208 -5.25 -1.55 -1.72
CA LEU A 208 -5.30 -2.16 -3.05
C LEU A 208 -4.87 -1.15 -4.14
N ALA A 209 -5.31 0.09 -4.03
CA ALA A 209 -5.01 1.15 -4.98
C ALA A 209 -5.25 2.54 -4.35
#